data_0f75468c4fe18fd3edfca2f95488016d
#
_entry.id   0f75468c4fe18fd3edfca2f95488016d
#
_cell.length_a   1.000
_cell.length_b   1.000
_cell.length_c   1.000
_cell.angle_alpha   90.00
_cell.angle_beta   90.00
_cell.angle_gamma   90.00
#
_symmetry.space_group_name_H-M   'P 1'
#
loop_
_entity.id
_entity.type
_entity.pdbx_description
1 polymer ?
#
loop_
_entity_poly.entity_id
_entity_poly.type
_entity_poly.pdbx_seq_one_letter_code
_entity_poly.pdbx_strand_id
1 'polypeptide(L)'
;MQCGLLGRKLSHSYSPQIHSQLASYDYRLFEKEPEELEDFLKNGDFTGLNVTIPYKKDVIPFLDELSPRAKALGAVNTIVRRNGKLIGHNTDYFGFETMLLSTGLSLQGKKALVCGSGGASSTATAVLKAHGANVVVLSRTGKDNYQNLNRHSDAALIVNATPVGMYPN
;
A
#
# COMPACT_ATOMS: atom_id res chain seq x y z
N MET A 1 24.64 1.30 3.33
CA MET A 1 23.39 1.16 2.55
C MET A 1 22.37 2.10 3.18
N GLN A 2 21.87 3.06 2.46
CA GLN A 2 20.89 4.03 2.96
C GLN A 2 19.50 3.64 2.48
N CYS A 3 18.58 3.38 3.41
CA CYS A 3 17.20 3.05 3.15
C CYS A 3 16.27 4.04 3.86
N GLY A 4 15.00 4.03 3.53
CA GLY A 4 14.05 4.86 4.26
C GLY A 4 12.61 4.73 3.83
N LEU A 5 11.76 5.51 4.46
CA LEU A 5 10.35 5.65 4.15
C LEU A 5 10.10 6.98 3.45
N LEU A 6 9.52 6.93 2.27
CA LEU A 6 9.06 8.09 1.50
C LEU A 6 7.56 8.30 1.73
N GLY A 7 7.19 9.48 2.14
CA GLY A 7 5.81 9.91 2.31
C GLY A 7 5.70 11.42 2.44
N ARG A 8 4.49 11.95 2.59
CA ARG A 8 4.29 13.39 2.72
C ARG A 8 4.42 13.88 4.16
N LYS A 9 3.87 13.12 5.13
CA LYS A 9 3.96 13.37 6.57
C LYS A 9 4.19 12.04 7.28
N LEU A 10 5.28 11.94 8.03
CA LEU A 10 5.76 10.69 8.59
C LEU A 10 6.04 10.75 10.10
N SER A 11 5.64 11.83 10.76
CA SER A 11 5.93 12.12 12.17
C SER A 11 5.53 11.02 13.16
N HIS A 12 4.60 10.13 12.78
CA HIS A 12 4.13 9.03 13.62
C HIS A 12 4.53 7.64 13.09
N SER A 13 5.54 7.57 12.22
CA SER A 13 5.97 6.30 11.63
C SER A 13 6.83 5.49 12.59
N TYR A 14 6.44 4.24 12.81
CA TYR A 14 7.24 3.23 13.52
C TYR A 14 8.29 2.54 12.66
N SER A 15 8.36 2.84 11.36
CA SER A 15 9.28 2.17 10.43
C SER A 15 10.75 2.24 10.87
N PRO A 16 11.30 3.37 11.33
CA PRO A 16 12.70 3.40 11.79
C PRO A 16 12.96 2.45 12.95
N GLN A 17 12.05 2.37 13.92
CA GLN A 17 12.17 1.48 15.08
C GLN A 17 12.11 0.01 14.66
N ILE A 18 11.21 -0.34 13.74
CA ILE A 18 11.09 -1.70 13.21
C ILE A 18 12.37 -2.08 12.43
N HIS A 19 12.82 -1.21 11.54
CA HIS A 19 14.00 -1.49 10.72
C HIS A 19 15.29 -1.58 11.55
N SER A 20 15.43 -0.82 12.64
CA SER A 20 16.58 -0.93 13.54
C SER A 20 16.70 -2.29 14.25
N GLN A 21 15.57 -3.01 14.37
CA GLN A 21 15.55 -4.37 14.93
C GLN A 21 15.77 -5.47 13.89
N LEU A 22 15.56 -5.16 12.60
CA LEU A 22 15.68 -6.13 11.52
C LEU A 22 17.09 -6.28 10.99
N ALA A 23 17.86 -5.19 10.89
CA ALA A 23 19.21 -5.20 10.34
C ALA A 23 20.00 -3.91 10.63
N SER A 24 21.32 -4.00 10.47
CA SER A 24 22.25 -2.87 10.67
C SER A 24 22.39 -2.07 9.38
N TYR A 25 21.45 -1.20 9.07
CA TYR A 25 21.55 -0.20 8.01
C TYR A 25 20.88 1.11 8.41
N ASP A 26 21.28 2.21 7.80
CA ASP A 26 20.69 3.52 8.04
C ASP A 26 19.29 3.58 7.42
N TYR A 27 18.28 3.84 8.26
CA TYR A 27 16.88 3.95 7.81
C TYR A 27 16.31 5.30 8.22
N ARG A 28 15.93 6.12 7.23
CA ARG A 28 15.49 7.51 7.43
C ARG A 28 14.06 7.74 6.98
N LEU A 29 13.46 8.81 7.48
CA LEU A 29 12.18 9.33 7.00
C LEU A 29 12.46 10.41 5.97
N PHE A 30 11.87 10.27 4.78
CA PHE A 30 11.94 11.24 3.69
C PHE A 30 10.56 11.85 3.48
N GLU A 31 10.31 12.99 4.14
CA GLU A 31 9.12 13.79 3.89
C GLU A 31 9.36 14.65 2.66
N LYS A 32 8.48 14.54 1.67
CA LYS A 32 8.57 15.23 0.39
C LYS A 32 7.22 15.79 -0.01
N GLU A 33 7.20 16.99 -0.59
CA GLU A 33 6.02 17.48 -1.29
C GLU A 33 5.95 16.89 -2.72
N PRO A 34 4.78 16.87 -3.37
CA PRO A 34 4.63 16.24 -4.69
C PRO A 34 5.63 16.73 -5.74
N GLU A 35 5.95 18.00 -5.71
CA GLU A 35 6.86 18.67 -6.66
C GLU A 35 8.32 18.23 -6.51
N GLU A 36 8.67 17.69 -5.34
CA GLU A 36 10.03 17.24 -5.04
C GLU A 36 10.27 15.76 -5.44
N LEU A 37 9.21 14.99 -5.73
CA LEU A 37 9.29 13.54 -5.93
C LEU A 37 10.23 13.15 -7.07
N GLU A 38 10.13 13.82 -8.21
CA GLU A 38 10.93 13.49 -9.38
C GLU A 38 12.41 13.69 -9.12
N ASP A 39 12.79 14.84 -8.59
CA ASP A 39 14.19 15.15 -8.29
C ASP A 39 14.73 14.22 -7.20
N PHE A 40 13.97 13.99 -6.13
CA PHE A 40 14.37 13.11 -5.05
C PHE A 40 14.55 11.66 -5.54
N LEU A 41 13.66 11.12 -6.38
CA LEU A 41 13.78 9.77 -6.88
C LEU A 41 14.96 9.61 -7.84
N LYS A 42 15.22 10.60 -8.70
CA LYS A 42 16.35 10.56 -9.65
C LYS A 42 17.70 10.76 -8.97
N ASN A 43 17.81 11.77 -8.13
CA ASN A 43 19.08 12.30 -7.62
C ASN A 43 19.34 12.00 -6.14
N GLY A 44 18.35 11.52 -5.38
CA GLY A 44 18.49 11.23 -3.96
C GLY A 44 19.46 10.08 -3.68
N ASP A 45 20.20 10.20 -2.58
CA ASP A 45 21.13 9.16 -2.12
C ASP A 45 20.40 8.10 -1.28
N PHE A 46 19.91 7.07 -1.96
CA PHE A 46 19.29 5.89 -1.34
C PHE A 46 19.53 4.64 -2.18
N THR A 47 19.52 3.49 -1.54
CA THR A 47 19.56 2.16 -2.17
C THR A 47 18.19 1.49 -2.17
N GLY A 48 17.33 1.81 -1.20
CA GLY A 48 15.99 1.27 -1.10
C GLY A 48 15.05 2.18 -0.34
N LEU A 49 13.80 2.25 -0.78
CA LEU A 49 12.74 3.02 -0.13
C LEU A 49 11.50 2.16 0.09
N ASN A 50 10.89 2.29 1.25
CA ASN A 50 9.46 2.04 1.37
C ASN A 50 8.70 3.30 0.93
N VAL A 51 7.52 3.12 0.34
CA VAL A 51 6.65 4.21 -0.09
C VAL A 51 5.30 4.09 0.59
N THR A 52 4.87 5.18 1.24
CA THR A 52 3.58 5.24 1.90
C THR A 52 2.69 6.35 1.34
N ILE A 53 1.58 6.62 2.00
CA ILE A 53 0.60 7.65 1.64
C ILE A 53 1.28 9.04 1.48
N PRO A 54 0.93 9.79 0.41
CA PRO A 54 -0.04 9.45 -0.64
C PRO A 54 0.61 8.78 -1.86
N TYR A 55 1.89 8.55 -1.91
CA TYR A 55 2.76 8.42 -3.07
C TYR A 55 2.84 7.06 -3.75
N LYS A 56 2.11 6.04 -3.25
CA LYS A 56 2.19 4.67 -3.82
C LYS A 56 1.83 4.57 -5.31
N LYS A 57 1.08 5.52 -5.84
CA LYS A 57 0.76 5.63 -7.28
C LYS A 57 1.62 6.69 -7.97
N ASP A 58 1.88 7.78 -7.28
CA ASP A 58 2.52 8.97 -7.83
C ASP A 58 3.99 8.75 -8.18
N VAL A 59 4.66 7.79 -7.52
CA VAL A 59 6.05 7.44 -7.83
C VAL A 59 6.21 6.66 -9.13
N ILE A 60 5.16 5.99 -9.63
CA ILE A 60 5.21 5.08 -10.78
C ILE A 60 5.82 5.73 -12.03
N PRO A 61 5.46 6.97 -12.43
CA PRO A 61 6.00 7.61 -13.62
C PRO A 61 7.52 7.84 -13.59
N PHE A 62 8.12 7.81 -12.40
CA PHE A 62 9.55 8.09 -12.19
C PHE A 62 10.40 6.83 -12.05
N LEU A 63 9.81 5.64 -12.21
CA LEU A 63 10.49 4.35 -12.08
C LEU A 63 10.82 3.76 -13.45
N ASP A 64 12.00 3.15 -13.56
CA ASP A 64 12.44 2.50 -14.80
C ASP A 64 11.73 1.18 -15.06
N GLU A 65 11.43 0.44 -13.98
CA GLU A 65 10.83 -0.90 -14.08
C GLU A 65 9.81 -1.12 -12.96
N LEU A 66 8.79 -1.91 -13.25
CA LEU A 66 7.81 -2.39 -12.25
C LEU A 66 7.82 -3.91 -12.22
N SER A 67 7.82 -4.46 -11.01
CA SER A 67 7.53 -5.88 -10.85
C SER A 67 6.13 -6.23 -11.41
N PRO A 68 5.90 -7.47 -11.88
CA PRO A 68 4.60 -7.85 -12.44
C PRO A 68 3.43 -7.54 -11.48
N ARG A 69 3.64 -7.73 -10.18
CA ARG A 69 2.64 -7.46 -9.15
C ARG A 69 2.38 -5.96 -8.96
N ALA A 70 3.42 -5.15 -8.88
CA ALA A 70 3.27 -3.70 -8.78
C ALA A 70 2.56 -3.12 -10.01
N LYS A 71 2.88 -3.64 -11.21
CA LYS A 71 2.22 -3.27 -12.46
C LYS A 71 0.74 -3.64 -12.46
N ALA A 72 0.39 -4.86 -12.05
CA ALA A 72 -1.01 -5.32 -11.99
C ALA A 72 -1.84 -4.54 -10.96
N LEU A 73 -1.25 -4.13 -9.84
CA LEU A 73 -1.92 -3.37 -8.79
C LEU A 73 -1.99 -1.87 -9.07
N GLY A 74 -1.12 -1.35 -9.95
CA GLY A 74 -0.96 0.08 -10.16
C GLY A 74 -0.55 0.82 -8.87
N ALA A 75 0.25 0.16 -8.00
CA ALA A 75 0.70 0.71 -6.73
C ALA A 75 2.06 0.13 -6.33
N VAL A 76 2.95 1.00 -5.88
CA VAL A 76 4.30 0.68 -5.42
C VAL A 76 4.43 1.06 -3.95
N ASN A 77 4.89 0.12 -3.11
CA ASN A 77 5.22 0.40 -1.72
C ASN A 77 6.72 0.19 -1.40
N THR A 78 7.48 -0.29 -2.37
CA THR A 78 8.93 -0.53 -2.21
C THR A 78 9.64 -0.20 -3.52
N ILE A 79 10.70 0.60 -3.44
CA ILE A 79 11.57 0.95 -4.56
C ILE A 79 12.97 0.46 -4.23
N VAL A 80 13.63 -0.19 -5.18
CA VAL A 80 15.02 -0.62 -5.07
C VAL A 80 15.82 0.03 -6.18
N ARG A 81 16.96 0.65 -5.82
CA ARG A 81 17.95 1.13 -6.81
C ARG A 81 18.95 0.03 -7.09
N ARG A 82 18.95 -0.50 -8.31
CA ARG A 82 19.84 -1.58 -8.74
C ARG A 82 20.44 -1.25 -10.11
N ASN A 83 21.76 -1.27 -10.20
CA ASN A 83 22.50 -0.94 -11.44
C ASN A 83 22.07 0.40 -12.07
N GLY A 84 21.86 1.41 -11.24
CA GLY A 84 21.40 2.74 -11.66
C GLY A 84 19.91 2.87 -11.97
N LYS A 85 19.16 1.77 -12.01
CA LYS A 85 17.72 1.75 -12.27
C LYS A 85 16.88 1.72 -11.00
N LEU A 86 15.72 2.37 -11.05
CA LEU A 86 14.70 2.35 -10.01
C LEU A 86 13.65 1.29 -10.34
N ILE A 87 13.53 0.28 -9.50
CA ILE A 87 12.60 -0.85 -9.69
C ILE A 87 11.53 -0.80 -8.61
N GLY A 88 10.26 -0.70 -9.02
CA GLY A 88 9.11 -0.64 -8.13
C GLY A 88 8.51 -2.02 -7.84
N HIS A 89 8.26 -2.28 -6.56
CA HIS A 89 7.65 -3.50 -6.06
C HIS A 89 6.40 -3.20 -5.22
N ASN A 90 5.57 -4.23 -5.02
CA ASN A 90 4.49 -4.19 -4.05
C ASN A 90 4.55 -5.43 -3.15
N THR A 91 4.90 -5.21 -1.89
CA THR A 91 4.99 -6.25 -0.85
C THR A 91 3.73 -6.30 0.02
N ASP A 92 2.86 -5.29 -0.04
CA ASP A 92 1.59 -5.25 0.71
C ASP A 92 0.67 -6.42 0.32
N TYR A 93 0.73 -6.86 -0.94
CA TYR A 93 -0.07 -7.97 -1.42
C TYR A 93 0.22 -9.25 -0.62
N PHE A 94 1.49 -9.60 -0.52
CA PHE A 94 1.92 -10.80 0.22
C PHE A 94 1.58 -10.67 1.71
N GLY A 95 1.83 -9.50 2.31
CA GLY A 95 1.50 -9.24 3.71
C GLY A 95 0.01 -9.40 3.99
N PHE A 96 -0.85 -8.80 3.16
CA PHE A 96 -2.29 -8.91 3.32
C PHE A 96 -2.81 -10.34 3.05
N GLU A 97 -2.27 -11.02 2.04
CA GLU A 97 -2.60 -12.42 1.74
C GLU A 97 -2.25 -13.34 2.90
N THR A 98 -1.07 -13.20 3.48
CA THR A 98 -0.64 -13.98 4.65
C THR A 98 -1.57 -13.74 5.85
N MET A 99 -1.91 -12.47 6.11
CA MET A 99 -2.85 -12.10 7.16
C MET A 99 -4.24 -12.71 6.93
N LEU A 100 -4.75 -12.65 5.70
CA LEU A 100 -6.03 -13.24 5.33
C LEU A 100 -6.04 -14.76 5.57
N LEU A 101 -5.02 -15.46 5.08
CA LEU A 101 -4.90 -16.91 5.22
C LEU A 101 -4.80 -17.35 6.70
N SER A 102 -4.14 -16.55 7.54
CA SER A 102 -4.03 -16.85 8.98
C SER A 102 -5.36 -16.81 9.72
N THR A 103 -6.40 -16.17 9.16
CA THR A 103 -7.75 -16.14 9.75
C THR A 103 -8.52 -17.46 9.56
N GLY A 104 -8.09 -18.31 8.63
CA GLY A 104 -8.82 -19.53 8.25
C GLY A 104 -10.14 -19.28 7.51
N LEU A 105 -10.45 -18.03 7.14
CA LEU A 105 -11.70 -17.69 6.45
C LEU A 105 -11.69 -18.20 5.01
N SER A 106 -12.70 -18.98 4.65
CA SER A 106 -12.98 -19.31 3.24
C SER A 106 -13.86 -18.20 2.63
N LEU A 107 -13.37 -17.55 1.59
CA LEU A 107 -14.06 -16.43 0.93
C LEU A 107 -14.65 -16.80 -0.42
N GLN A 108 -14.52 -18.04 -0.86
CA GLN A 108 -15.06 -18.48 -2.15
C GLN A 108 -16.56 -18.17 -2.27
N GLY A 109 -16.91 -17.33 -3.25
CA GLY A 109 -18.27 -16.89 -3.52
C GLY A 109 -18.88 -15.93 -2.47
N LYS A 110 -18.16 -15.60 -1.39
CA LYS A 110 -18.66 -14.70 -0.34
C LYS A 110 -18.41 -13.23 -0.69
N LYS A 111 -19.28 -12.37 -0.19
CA LYS A 111 -19.13 -10.92 -0.33
C LYS A 111 -18.10 -10.39 0.66
N ALA A 112 -17.18 -9.55 0.17
CA ALA A 112 -16.23 -8.81 0.99
C ALA A 112 -16.35 -7.31 0.69
N LEU A 113 -16.43 -6.47 1.73
CA LEU A 113 -16.42 -5.02 1.61
C LEU A 113 -15.02 -4.50 1.86
N VAL A 114 -14.55 -3.61 1.00
CA VAL A 114 -13.29 -2.89 1.18
C VAL A 114 -13.60 -1.39 1.30
N CYS A 115 -13.41 -0.82 2.47
CA CYS A 115 -13.63 0.59 2.74
C CYS A 115 -12.40 1.41 2.32
N GLY A 116 -12.58 2.33 1.38
CA GLY A 116 -11.50 3.16 0.81
C GLY A 116 -11.18 2.84 -0.65
N SER A 117 -10.49 3.75 -1.33
CA SER A 117 -10.15 3.65 -2.77
C SER A 117 -8.65 3.93 -3.05
N GLY A 118 -7.80 3.92 -2.03
CA GLY A 118 -6.35 4.14 -2.13
C GLY A 118 -5.55 2.89 -2.51
N GLY A 119 -4.21 2.97 -2.42
CA GLY A 119 -3.30 1.87 -2.75
C GLY A 119 -3.52 0.61 -1.90
N ALA A 120 -3.80 0.76 -0.59
CA ALA A 120 -4.14 -0.35 0.28
C ALA A 120 -5.43 -1.07 -0.14
N SER A 121 -6.46 -0.30 -0.54
CA SER A 121 -7.71 -0.84 -1.06
C SER A 121 -7.50 -1.63 -2.36
N SER A 122 -6.69 -1.12 -3.29
CA SER A 122 -6.36 -1.82 -4.53
C SER A 122 -5.70 -3.18 -4.24
N THR A 123 -4.76 -3.20 -3.30
CA THR A 123 -4.07 -4.42 -2.87
C THR A 123 -5.03 -5.41 -2.22
N ALA A 124 -5.81 -4.98 -1.23
CA ALA A 124 -6.79 -5.83 -0.55
C ALA A 124 -7.81 -6.41 -1.54
N THR A 125 -8.34 -5.58 -2.44
CA THR A 125 -9.27 -6.00 -3.49
C THR A 125 -8.67 -7.09 -4.38
N ALA A 126 -7.42 -6.94 -4.80
CA ALA A 126 -6.76 -7.92 -5.66
C ALA A 126 -6.58 -9.26 -4.94
N VAL A 127 -6.12 -9.25 -3.69
CA VAL A 127 -5.98 -10.48 -2.88
C VAL A 127 -7.34 -11.16 -2.69
N LEU A 128 -8.35 -10.43 -2.23
CA LEU A 128 -9.67 -10.99 -1.95
C LEU A 128 -10.30 -11.61 -3.21
N LYS A 129 -10.16 -10.97 -4.37
CA LYS A 129 -10.62 -11.53 -5.65
C LYS A 129 -9.84 -12.80 -6.02
N ALA A 130 -8.54 -12.84 -5.82
CA ALA A 130 -7.73 -14.03 -6.08
C ALA A 130 -8.15 -15.22 -5.21
N HIS A 131 -8.70 -14.96 -4.02
CA HIS A 131 -9.27 -15.97 -3.12
C HIS A 131 -10.79 -16.20 -3.31
N GLY A 132 -11.34 -15.77 -4.45
CA GLY A 132 -12.71 -16.07 -4.87
C GLY A 132 -13.80 -15.22 -4.23
N ALA A 133 -13.45 -14.10 -3.56
CA ALA A 133 -14.45 -13.21 -2.99
C ALA A 133 -15.13 -12.33 -4.04
N ASN A 134 -16.42 -12.04 -3.84
CA ASN A 134 -17.16 -10.99 -4.52
C ASN A 134 -16.90 -9.65 -3.82
N VAL A 135 -15.96 -8.87 -4.36
CA VAL A 135 -15.48 -7.65 -3.68
C VAL A 135 -16.30 -6.43 -4.09
N VAL A 136 -16.80 -5.71 -3.08
CA VAL A 136 -17.40 -4.38 -3.22
C VAL A 136 -16.49 -3.36 -2.55
N VAL A 137 -16.12 -2.32 -3.31
CA VAL A 137 -15.31 -1.21 -2.79
C VAL A 137 -16.23 -0.05 -2.43
N LEU A 138 -16.20 0.34 -1.15
CA LEU A 138 -16.92 1.50 -0.63
C LEU A 138 -16.02 2.72 -0.67
N SER A 139 -16.48 3.81 -1.25
CA SER A 139 -15.79 5.09 -1.24
C SER A 139 -16.76 6.25 -1.07
N ARG A 140 -16.27 7.43 -0.67
CA ARG A 140 -17.13 8.61 -0.44
C ARG A 140 -17.90 9.04 -1.69
N THR A 141 -17.33 8.82 -2.86
CA THR A 141 -17.87 9.27 -4.17
C THR A 141 -18.20 8.10 -5.10
N GLY A 142 -18.07 6.86 -4.63
CA GLY A 142 -18.35 5.66 -5.44
C GLY A 142 -19.84 5.34 -5.57
N LYS A 143 -20.14 4.41 -6.48
CA LYS A 143 -21.49 3.82 -6.62
C LYS A 143 -21.94 3.18 -5.31
N ASP A 144 -21.05 2.44 -4.68
CA ASP A 144 -21.22 1.90 -3.34
C ASP A 144 -20.50 2.80 -2.36
N ASN A 145 -21.25 3.34 -1.40
CA ASN A 145 -20.78 4.35 -0.45
C ASN A 145 -21.43 4.17 0.92
N TYR A 146 -21.06 4.99 1.89
CA TYR A 146 -21.53 4.86 3.27
C TYR A 146 -23.03 5.14 3.44
N GLN A 147 -23.70 5.81 2.49
CA GLN A 147 -25.14 6.10 2.56
C GLN A 147 -25.98 4.88 2.14
N ASN A 148 -25.42 3.97 1.35
CA ASN A 148 -26.10 2.76 0.88
C ASN A 148 -25.49 1.46 1.43
N LEU A 149 -24.75 1.55 2.54
CA LEU A 149 -24.06 0.44 3.18
C LEU A 149 -25.00 -0.72 3.56
N ASN A 150 -26.25 -0.42 3.86
CA ASN A 150 -27.29 -1.41 4.18
C ASN A 150 -27.53 -2.46 3.06
N ARG A 151 -27.18 -2.13 1.80
CA ARG A 151 -27.26 -3.08 0.67
C ARG A 151 -26.24 -4.23 0.77
N HIS A 152 -25.32 -4.14 1.70
CA HIS A 152 -24.21 -5.06 1.84
C HIS A 152 -24.17 -5.70 3.24
N SER A 153 -25.32 -5.81 3.90
CA SER A 153 -25.44 -6.46 5.24
C SER A 153 -25.12 -7.95 5.23
N ASP A 154 -25.07 -8.56 4.03
CA ASP A 154 -24.68 -9.94 3.77
C ASP A 154 -23.16 -10.13 3.60
N ALA A 155 -22.35 -9.12 3.83
CA ALA A 155 -20.90 -9.22 3.72
C ALA A 155 -20.31 -10.14 4.81
N ALA A 156 -19.50 -11.10 4.37
CA ALA A 156 -18.80 -12.03 5.26
C ALA A 156 -17.49 -11.46 5.82
N LEU A 157 -16.95 -10.42 5.17
CA LEU A 157 -15.72 -9.76 5.58
C LEU A 157 -15.81 -8.26 5.29
N ILE A 158 -15.27 -7.46 6.22
CA ILE A 158 -15.06 -6.02 6.03
C ILE A 158 -13.59 -5.71 6.23
N VAL A 159 -12.99 -5.02 5.27
CA VAL A 159 -11.60 -4.55 5.32
C VAL A 159 -11.59 -3.02 5.36
N ASN A 160 -11.08 -2.44 6.44
CA ASN A 160 -10.84 -1.01 6.51
C ASN A 160 -9.50 -0.66 5.86
N ALA A 161 -9.54 -0.08 4.67
CA ALA A 161 -8.38 0.44 3.94
C ALA A 161 -8.37 1.98 3.89
N THR A 162 -9.03 2.63 4.86
CA THR A 162 -9.05 4.08 5.05
C THR A 162 -8.12 4.49 6.18
N PRO A 163 -7.77 5.78 6.31
CA PRO A 163 -7.05 6.30 7.49
C PRO A 163 -7.88 6.33 8.78
N VAL A 164 -9.19 6.08 8.71
CA VAL A 164 -10.08 6.15 9.89
C VAL A 164 -9.68 5.07 10.90
N GLY A 165 -9.46 5.48 12.14
CA GLY A 165 -9.02 4.60 13.22
C GLY A 165 -7.48 4.43 13.31
N MET A 166 -6.70 5.17 12.50
CA MET A 166 -5.24 5.24 12.70
C MET A 166 -4.93 6.09 13.95
N TYR A 167 -3.99 5.59 14.77
CA TYR A 167 -3.46 6.39 15.87
C TYR A 167 -2.71 7.63 15.32
N PRO A 168 -2.83 8.81 15.93
CA PRO A 168 -3.53 9.13 17.19
C PRO A 168 -5.00 9.56 17.03
N ASN A 169 -5.67 9.33 15.92
CA ASN A 169 -7.05 9.80 15.64
C ASN A 169 -8.09 8.75 16.03
#